data_e3f77ca9ef7ca5596e4b2b333a82463c
#
_entry.id   e3f77ca9ef7ca5596e4b2b333a82463c
#
_cell.length_a   1.000
_cell.length_b   1.000
_cell.length_c   1.000
_cell.angle_alpha   90.00
_cell.angle_beta   90.00
_cell.angle_gamma   90.00
#
_symmetry.space_group_name_H-M   'P 1'
#
loop_
_entity.id
_entity.type
_entity.pdbx_description
1 polymer ?
#
loop_
_entity_poly.entity_id
_entity_poly.type
_entity_poly.pdbx_seq_one_letter_code
_entity_poly.pdbx_strand_id
1 'polypeptide(L)'
;VTVIRLALTLGDPRGIGPEIAAKALSDPRIAALGASWHVIGPTGTPVPVHESVGVWTPTGHGVEHIALAGRLAGLAVERAARMALAGEVSGLVTAPLDKAALKAGGFDFPGHTEMLAELAGVPATMMLASDRLRVVLATTHIALREVPAAVTREALLQAAYATREGLRRDFGIAEPRLALCALNPHAGDSGRFGHEDDDLLAPVARESGMAGPYPADTVFVRA
;
A
#
# COMPACT_ATOMS: atom_id res chain seq x y z
N VAL A 1 27.66 -0.44 5.15
CA VAL A 1 26.26 -0.90 5.06
C VAL A 1 25.40 0.31 5.35
N THR A 2 24.63 0.76 4.36
CA THR A 2 23.69 1.88 4.55
C THR A 2 22.57 1.39 5.46
N VAL A 3 22.40 2.02 6.62
CA VAL A 3 21.29 1.70 7.54
C VAL A 3 19.98 2.14 6.89
N ILE A 4 19.06 1.20 6.70
CA ILE A 4 17.71 1.51 6.20
C ILE A 4 16.99 2.34 7.26
N ARG A 5 16.54 3.54 6.90
CA ARG A 5 15.75 4.41 7.76
C ARG A 5 14.30 4.40 7.29
N LEU A 6 13.35 4.11 8.18
CA LEU A 6 11.93 4.05 7.89
C LEU A 6 11.16 5.09 8.72
N ALA A 7 10.18 5.74 8.10
CA ALA A 7 9.22 6.56 8.82
C ALA A 7 8.06 5.68 9.31
N LEU A 8 7.73 5.78 10.60
CA LEU A 8 6.58 5.09 11.21
C LEU A 8 5.55 6.14 11.64
N THR A 9 4.35 6.10 11.06
CA THR A 9 3.24 6.96 11.49
C THR A 9 2.34 6.22 12.47
N LEU A 10 1.90 6.89 13.55
CA LEU A 10 1.12 6.27 14.62
C LEU A 10 -0.37 6.06 14.29
N GLY A 11 -0.84 6.59 13.13
CA GLY A 11 -2.24 6.48 12.72
C GLY A 11 -3.19 7.27 13.60
N ASP A 12 -4.44 6.80 13.70
CA ASP A 12 -5.45 7.42 14.57
C ASP A 12 -5.11 7.19 16.05
N PRO A 13 -4.87 8.25 16.84
CA PRO A 13 -4.49 8.10 18.24
C PRO A 13 -5.60 7.54 19.14
N ARG A 14 -6.85 7.47 18.67
CA ARG A 14 -7.98 6.82 19.36
C ARG A 14 -7.99 5.31 19.16
N GLY A 15 -7.32 4.84 18.10
CA GLY A 15 -7.29 3.43 17.69
C GLY A 15 -6.12 2.65 18.30
N ILE A 16 -5.90 1.47 17.73
CA ILE A 16 -4.83 0.56 18.15
C ILE A 16 -3.44 0.96 17.65
N GLY A 17 -3.34 1.95 16.74
CA GLY A 17 -2.10 2.35 16.09
C GLY A 17 -0.93 2.58 17.05
N PRO A 18 -1.08 3.47 18.05
CA PRO A 18 -0.02 3.72 19.02
C PRO A 18 0.39 2.48 19.83
N GLU A 19 -0.59 1.64 20.22
CA GLU A 19 -0.31 0.41 20.97
C GLU A 19 0.49 -0.60 20.16
N ILE A 20 0.08 -0.87 18.92
CA ILE A 20 0.79 -1.82 18.04
C ILE A 20 2.18 -1.30 17.65
N ALA A 21 2.34 0.02 17.47
CA ALA A 21 3.63 0.64 17.22
C ALA A 21 4.58 0.46 18.41
N ALA A 22 4.09 0.68 19.66
CA ALA A 22 4.87 0.45 20.86
C ALA A 22 5.33 -1.01 20.96
N LYS A 23 4.42 -1.96 20.76
CA LYS A 23 4.72 -3.39 20.77
C LYS A 23 5.75 -3.77 19.70
N ALA A 24 5.56 -3.30 18.48
CA ALA A 24 6.48 -3.59 17.38
C ALA A 24 7.89 -3.04 17.64
N LEU A 25 8.01 -1.78 18.07
CA LEU A 25 9.30 -1.16 18.36
C LEU A 25 10.04 -1.84 19.53
N SER A 26 9.33 -2.52 20.43
CA SER A 26 9.89 -3.29 21.54
C SER A 26 10.18 -4.75 21.18
N ASP A 27 9.79 -5.23 20.01
CA ASP A 27 9.99 -6.62 19.60
C ASP A 27 11.44 -6.87 19.14
N PRO A 28 12.15 -7.84 19.74
CA PRO A 28 13.52 -8.18 19.35
C PRO A 28 13.68 -8.54 17.87
N ARG A 29 12.64 -9.09 17.23
CA ARG A 29 12.66 -9.42 15.80
C ARG A 29 12.73 -8.16 14.94
N ILE A 30 12.05 -7.09 15.34
CA ILE A 30 12.09 -5.79 14.65
C ILE A 30 13.45 -5.13 14.87
N ALA A 31 14.00 -5.19 16.08
CA ALA A 31 15.34 -4.69 16.37
C ALA A 31 16.42 -5.43 15.54
N ALA A 32 16.26 -6.74 15.35
CA ALA A 32 17.18 -7.56 14.56
C ALA A 32 17.21 -7.24 13.05
N LEU A 33 16.21 -6.50 12.53
CA LEU A 33 16.20 -6.04 11.13
C LEU A 33 17.31 -5.01 10.82
N GLY A 34 17.92 -4.39 11.85
CA GLY A 34 18.96 -3.39 11.66
C GLY A 34 18.48 -2.09 10.99
N ALA A 35 17.16 -1.86 10.94
CA ALA A 35 16.58 -0.63 10.45
C ALA A 35 16.49 0.42 11.57
N SER A 36 16.63 1.69 11.21
CA SER A 36 16.33 2.81 12.11
C SER A 36 14.93 3.34 11.87
N TRP A 37 14.25 3.73 12.94
CA TRP A 37 12.86 4.17 12.91
C TRP A 37 12.74 5.66 13.20
N HIS A 38 12.05 6.40 12.33
CA HIS A 38 11.67 7.79 12.58
C HIS A 38 10.16 7.84 12.84
N VAL A 39 9.80 7.91 14.11
CA VAL A 39 8.39 7.87 14.55
C VAL A 39 7.79 9.26 14.45
N ILE A 40 6.68 9.37 13.72
CA ILE A 40 5.92 10.61 13.47
C ILE A 40 4.50 10.42 14.00
N GLY A 41 4.05 11.34 14.84
CA GLY A 41 2.71 11.28 15.40
C GLY A 41 2.48 12.37 16.44
N PRO A 42 1.31 12.40 17.08
CA PRO A 42 1.07 13.35 18.15
C PRO A 42 1.81 12.95 19.43
N THR A 43 2.22 13.94 20.21
CA THR A 43 2.56 13.72 21.62
C THR A 43 1.29 13.40 22.41
N GLY A 44 1.44 12.79 23.61
CA GLY A 44 0.30 12.36 24.42
C GLY A 44 -0.18 10.94 24.11
N THR A 45 0.53 10.22 23.21
CA THR A 45 0.39 8.78 23.01
C THR A 45 1.46 8.02 23.83
N PRO A 46 1.30 6.70 24.06
CA PRO A 46 2.28 5.92 24.79
C PRO A 46 3.61 5.71 24.05
N VAL A 47 3.71 6.13 22.79
CA VAL A 47 4.92 5.98 21.97
C VAL A 47 5.67 7.31 21.92
N PRO A 48 6.95 7.34 22.30
CA PRO A 48 7.79 8.51 22.07
C PRO A 48 7.92 8.79 20.57
N VAL A 49 7.65 10.03 20.16
CA VAL A 49 7.78 10.46 18.77
C VAL A 49 9.10 11.19 18.55
N HIS A 50 9.72 10.97 17.39
CA HIS A 50 10.89 11.72 16.96
C HIS A 50 10.48 13.07 16.36
N GLU A 51 9.29 13.11 15.74
CA GLU A 51 8.71 14.32 15.20
C GLU A 51 7.22 14.40 15.56
N SER A 52 6.84 15.48 16.23
CA SER A 52 5.45 15.71 16.65
C SER A 52 4.67 16.48 15.60
N VAL A 53 3.46 16.01 15.29
CA VAL A 53 2.48 16.73 14.45
C VAL A 53 1.40 17.43 15.26
N GLY A 54 1.55 17.48 16.56
CA GLY A 54 0.63 18.12 17.49
C GLY A 54 0.45 17.33 18.78
N VAL A 55 -0.55 17.72 19.57
CA VAL A 55 -0.82 17.12 20.89
C VAL A 55 -2.12 16.35 20.85
N TRP A 56 -2.11 15.13 21.35
CA TRP A 56 -3.29 14.32 21.57
C TRP A 56 -3.62 14.28 23.08
N THR A 57 -4.90 14.51 23.40
CA THR A 57 -5.42 14.40 24.76
C THR A 57 -6.52 13.33 24.81
N PRO A 58 -6.31 12.17 25.44
CA PRO A 58 -7.25 11.05 25.38
C PRO A 58 -8.64 11.32 25.98
N THR A 59 -8.77 12.33 26.83
CA THR A 59 -10.01 12.66 27.56
C THR A 59 -11.01 13.49 26.78
N GLY A 60 -10.71 13.86 25.54
CA GLY A 60 -11.64 14.59 24.68
C GLY A 60 -12.77 13.73 24.14
N HIS A 61 -13.89 14.35 23.81
CA HIS A 61 -15.06 13.70 23.25
C HIS A 61 -15.71 14.54 22.15
N GLY A 62 -16.58 13.90 21.35
CA GLY A 62 -17.37 14.58 20.32
C GLY A 62 -16.67 14.73 18.97
N VAL A 63 -17.34 15.45 18.06
CA VAL A 63 -16.95 15.56 16.65
C VAL A 63 -15.60 16.26 16.47
N GLU A 64 -15.34 17.29 17.27
CA GLU A 64 -14.08 18.03 17.22
C GLU A 64 -12.89 17.15 17.60
N HIS A 65 -13.08 16.27 18.58
CA HIS A 65 -12.05 15.33 19.01
C HIS A 65 -11.76 14.25 17.95
N ILE A 66 -12.82 13.79 17.25
CA ILE A 66 -12.69 12.89 16.09
C ILE A 66 -11.91 13.57 14.96
N ALA A 67 -12.29 14.81 14.64
CA ALA A 67 -11.62 15.62 13.62
C ALA A 67 -10.14 15.90 13.96
N LEU A 68 -9.84 16.19 15.22
CA LEU A 68 -8.46 16.38 15.69
C LEU A 68 -7.64 15.08 15.49
N ALA A 69 -8.18 13.92 15.87
CA ALA A 69 -7.50 12.64 15.70
C ALA A 69 -7.18 12.36 14.23
N GLY A 70 -8.17 12.55 13.35
CA GLY A 70 -7.99 12.39 11.91
C GLY A 70 -6.99 13.38 11.33
N ARG A 71 -7.02 14.64 11.78
CA ARG A 71 -6.04 15.64 11.37
C ARG A 71 -4.61 15.26 11.75
N LEU A 72 -4.39 14.82 12.98
CA LEU A 72 -3.08 14.39 13.46
C LEU A 72 -2.56 13.17 12.69
N ALA A 73 -3.45 12.20 12.40
CA ALA A 73 -3.11 11.05 11.58
C ALA A 73 -2.72 11.45 10.15
N GLY A 74 -3.51 12.33 9.51
CA GLY A 74 -3.23 12.82 8.15
C GLY A 74 -1.93 13.60 8.06
N LEU A 75 -1.67 14.52 8.99
CA LEU A 75 -0.42 15.28 9.06
C LEU A 75 0.81 14.38 9.22
N ALA A 76 0.70 13.30 10.00
CA ALA A 76 1.79 12.35 10.16
C ALA A 76 2.11 11.62 8.85
N VAL A 77 1.08 11.17 8.11
CA VAL A 77 1.27 10.52 6.79
C VAL A 77 1.85 11.50 5.77
N GLU A 78 1.33 12.73 5.71
CA GLU A 78 1.83 13.78 4.82
C GLU A 78 3.31 14.08 5.09
N ARG A 79 3.70 14.23 6.36
CA ARG A 79 5.10 14.47 6.73
C ARG A 79 6.01 13.29 6.35
N ALA A 80 5.57 12.05 6.65
CA ALA A 80 6.31 10.86 6.29
C ALA A 80 6.51 10.73 4.77
N ALA A 81 5.46 11.03 3.99
CA ALA A 81 5.53 11.01 2.53
C ALA A 81 6.54 12.05 2.01
N ARG A 82 6.53 13.26 2.54
CA ARG A 82 7.53 14.29 2.17
C ARG A 82 8.97 13.87 2.49
N MET A 83 9.18 13.19 3.63
CA MET A 83 10.51 12.65 3.96
C MET A 83 10.96 11.58 2.97
N ALA A 84 10.06 10.70 2.53
CA ALA A 84 10.39 9.69 1.53
C ALA A 84 10.70 10.30 0.17
N LEU A 85 9.91 11.29 -0.27
CA LEU A 85 10.15 12.03 -1.52
C LEU A 85 11.47 12.81 -1.50
N ALA A 86 11.87 13.33 -0.34
CA ALA A 86 13.14 13.99 -0.14
C ALA A 86 14.34 13.03 0.02
N GLY A 87 14.10 11.71 0.06
CA GLY A 87 15.14 10.70 0.29
C GLY A 87 15.68 10.66 1.73
N GLU A 88 14.98 11.29 2.69
CA GLU A 88 15.36 11.28 4.11
C GLU A 88 15.09 9.92 4.77
N VAL A 89 14.13 9.17 4.23
CA VAL A 89 13.77 7.79 4.63
C VAL A 89 13.61 6.91 3.40
N SER A 90 13.87 5.61 3.58
CA SER A 90 13.77 4.62 2.51
C SER A 90 12.34 4.15 2.25
N GLY A 91 11.42 4.43 3.16
CA GLY A 91 10.01 4.05 3.04
C GLY A 91 9.20 4.43 4.28
N LEU A 92 7.88 4.17 4.19
CA LEU A 92 6.92 4.44 5.24
C LEU A 92 6.31 3.15 5.76
N VAL A 93 6.08 3.13 7.07
CA VAL A 93 5.21 2.15 7.75
C VAL A 93 4.08 2.93 8.40
N THR A 94 2.84 2.63 8.01
CA THR A 94 1.67 3.36 8.50
C THR A 94 0.84 2.50 9.46
N ALA A 95 0.58 2.99 10.66
CA ALA A 95 -0.41 2.40 11.54
C ALA A 95 -1.84 2.73 11.08
N PRO A 96 -2.86 1.96 11.50
CA PRO A 96 -4.23 2.14 11.06
C PRO A 96 -4.77 3.54 11.36
N LEU A 97 -5.54 4.08 10.42
CA LEU A 97 -6.31 5.31 10.60
C LEU A 97 -7.81 5.06 10.40
N ASP A 98 -8.62 5.93 10.99
CA ASP A 98 -10.06 5.97 10.76
C ASP A 98 -10.36 6.89 9.58
N LYS A 99 -11.02 6.36 8.54
CA LYS A 99 -11.30 7.11 7.30
C LYS A 99 -12.28 8.26 7.51
N ALA A 100 -13.28 8.08 8.38
CA ALA A 100 -14.24 9.13 8.69
C ALA A 100 -13.57 10.24 9.49
N ALA A 101 -12.70 9.90 10.45
CA ALA A 101 -11.90 10.87 11.18
C ALA A 101 -10.92 11.61 10.27
N LEU A 102 -10.23 10.91 9.37
CA LEU A 102 -9.32 11.50 8.39
C LEU A 102 -10.03 12.58 7.57
N LYS A 103 -11.21 12.27 7.04
CA LYS A 103 -12.05 13.22 6.31
C LYS A 103 -12.50 14.38 7.18
N ALA A 104 -12.99 14.13 8.40
CA ALA A 104 -13.36 15.16 9.35
C ALA A 104 -12.16 16.05 9.74
N GLY A 105 -10.95 15.52 9.73
CA GLY A 105 -9.69 16.21 9.98
C GLY A 105 -9.18 17.08 8.82
N GLY A 106 -9.88 17.07 7.68
CA GLY A 106 -9.55 17.90 6.52
C GLY A 106 -8.78 17.17 5.41
N PHE A 107 -8.64 15.86 5.49
CA PHE A 107 -8.01 15.04 4.45
C PHE A 107 -9.08 14.21 3.72
N ASP A 108 -9.50 14.65 2.55
CA ASP A 108 -10.57 14.01 1.77
C ASP A 108 -10.03 12.86 0.90
N PHE A 109 -9.51 11.83 1.56
CA PHE A 109 -9.00 10.63 0.91
C PHE A 109 -9.73 9.37 1.40
N PRO A 110 -9.96 8.38 0.53
CA PRO A 110 -10.52 7.08 0.92
C PRO A 110 -9.62 6.28 1.88
N GLY A 111 -8.32 6.55 1.85
CA GLY A 111 -7.33 5.87 2.68
C GLY A 111 -5.89 6.29 2.38
N HIS A 112 -4.94 5.52 2.90
CA HIS A 112 -3.51 5.77 2.71
C HIS A 112 -3.09 5.71 1.23
N THR A 113 -3.61 4.75 0.47
CA THR A 113 -3.19 4.50 -0.91
C THR A 113 -3.41 5.72 -1.80
N GLU A 114 -4.61 6.27 -1.76
CA GLU A 114 -5.00 7.43 -2.57
C GLU A 114 -4.27 8.69 -2.10
N MET A 115 -4.15 8.87 -0.78
CA MET A 115 -3.40 9.98 -0.20
C MET A 115 -1.92 9.95 -0.60
N LEU A 116 -1.28 8.79 -0.53
CA LEU A 116 0.13 8.64 -0.91
C LEU A 116 0.34 8.79 -2.40
N ALA A 117 -0.59 8.31 -3.24
CA ALA A 117 -0.55 8.50 -4.69
C ALA A 117 -0.58 9.98 -5.07
N GLU A 118 -1.49 10.75 -4.46
CA GLU A 118 -1.60 12.20 -4.70
C GLU A 118 -0.36 12.94 -4.22
N LEU A 119 0.13 12.66 -3.02
CA LEU A 119 1.34 13.29 -2.48
C LEU A 119 2.59 12.98 -3.31
N ALA A 120 2.68 11.78 -3.88
CA ALA A 120 3.79 11.37 -4.73
C ALA A 120 3.65 11.85 -6.19
N GLY A 121 2.46 12.27 -6.61
CA GLY A 121 2.18 12.65 -8.00
C GLY A 121 2.25 11.49 -8.99
N VAL A 122 2.16 10.24 -8.49
CA VAL A 122 2.19 9.02 -9.31
C VAL A 122 1.16 8.02 -8.80
N PRO A 123 0.59 7.19 -9.69
CA PRO A 123 -0.35 6.15 -9.28
C PRO A 123 0.29 5.16 -8.31
N ALA A 124 -0.44 4.77 -7.28
CA ALA A 124 -0.03 3.72 -6.37
C ALA A 124 -0.42 2.34 -6.92
N THR A 125 0.45 1.37 -6.71
CA THR A 125 0.21 -0.04 -7.03
C THR A 125 0.25 -0.86 -5.75
N MET A 126 -0.81 -1.60 -5.48
CA MET A 126 -0.90 -2.43 -4.27
C MET A 126 -0.28 -3.81 -4.50
N MET A 127 0.64 -4.19 -3.63
CA MET A 127 1.23 -5.53 -3.61
C MET A 127 0.97 -6.20 -2.25
N LEU A 128 0.49 -7.42 -2.29
CA LEU A 128 0.46 -8.34 -1.16
C LEU A 128 1.71 -9.22 -1.26
N ALA A 129 2.56 -9.19 -0.26
CA ALA A 129 3.85 -9.88 -0.30
C ALA A 129 4.03 -10.84 0.87
N SER A 130 4.60 -12.00 0.58
CA SER A 130 5.15 -12.96 1.54
C SER A 130 6.51 -13.43 1.06
N ASP A 131 7.18 -14.26 1.84
CA ASP A 131 8.49 -14.83 1.45
C ASP A 131 8.41 -15.64 0.15
N ARG A 132 7.26 -16.26 -0.11
CA ARG A 132 7.07 -17.20 -1.22
C ARG A 132 6.28 -16.63 -2.39
N LEU A 133 5.42 -15.66 -2.16
CA LEU A 133 4.48 -15.16 -3.17
C LEU A 133 4.32 -13.65 -3.06
N ARG A 134 4.29 -12.99 -4.20
CA ARG A 134 3.95 -11.58 -4.36
C ARG A 134 2.80 -11.45 -5.35
N VAL A 135 1.71 -10.83 -4.92
CA VAL A 135 0.52 -10.61 -5.74
C VAL A 135 0.28 -9.12 -5.88
N VAL A 136 0.26 -8.64 -7.11
CA VAL A 136 -0.05 -7.24 -7.44
C VAL A 136 -1.47 -7.17 -7.97
N LEU A 137 -2.22 -6.19 -7.48
CA LEU A 137 -3.62 -6.00 -7.84
C LEU A 137 -3.71 -4.97 -8.99
N ALA A 138 -4.34 -5.38 -10.09
CA ALA A 138 -4.63 -4.50 -11.22
C ALA A 138 -5.80 -3.53 -10.91
N THR A 139 -6.71 -3.96 -10.04
CA THR A 139 -7.84 -3.15 -9.56
C THR A 139 -8.00 -3.29 -8.06
N THR A 140 -8.40 -2.21 -7.37
CA THR A 140 -8.59 -2.17 -5.91
C THR A 140 -9.83 -1.35 -5.55
N HIS A 141 -10.55 -1.76 -4.51
CA HIS A 141 -11.63 -0.97 -3.89
C HIS A 141 -12.82 -0.63 -4.82
N ILE A 142 -13.07 -1.44 -5.85
CA ILE A 142 -14.22 -1.30 -6.75
C ILE A 142 -15.17 -2.51 -6.62
N ALA A 143 -16.43 -2.34 -7.02
CA ALA A 143 -17.38 -3.45 -7.03
C ALA A 143 -16.98 -4.49 -8.10
N LEU A 144 -17.21 -5.80 -7.82
CA LEU A 144 -16.84 -6.86 -8.77
C LEU A 144 -17.41 -6.66 -10.18
N ARG A 145 -18.64 -6.14 -10.31
CA ARG A 145 -19.27 -5.84 -11.60
C ARG A 145 -18.54 -4.76 -12.41
N GLU A 146 -17.70 -3.96 -11.76
CA GLU A 146 -16.94 -2.85 -12.38
C GLU A 146 -15.55 -3.31 -12.84
N VAL A 147 -15.08 -4.46 -12.35
CA VAL A 147 -13.75 -4.98 -12.64
C VAL A 147 -13.50 -5.15 -14.14
N PRO A 148 -14.40 -5.78 -14.94
CA PRO A 148 -14.13 -5.95 -16.36
C PRO A 148 -13.91 -4.64 -17.11
N ALA A 149 -14.65 -3.58 -16.76
CA ALA A 149 -14.48 -2.26 -17.36
C ALA A 149 -13.24 -1.51 -16.87
N ALA A 150 -12.80 -1.79 -15.64
CA ALA A 150 -11.62 -1.15 -15.05
C ALA A 150 -10.30 -1.82 -15.46
N VAL A 151 -10.34 -3.08 -15.89
CA VAL A 151 -9.18 -3.81 -16.42
C VAL A 151 -8.93 -3.33 -17.84
N THR A 152 -8.14 -2.27 -17.98
CA THR A 152 -7.74 -1.73 -19.28
C THR A 152 -6.30 -2.08 -19.61
N ARG A 153 -5.95 -1.94 -20.91
CA ARG A 153 -4.56 -2.14 -21.35
C ARG A 153 -3.58 -1.26 -20.57
N GLU A 154 -3.93 0.00 -20.40
CA GLU A 154 -3.12 1.00 -19.70
C GLU A 154 -2.91 0.63 -18.23
N ALA A 155 -3.98 0.22 -17.52
CA ALA A 155 -3.92 -0.20 -16.13
C ALA A 155 -3.02 -1.44 -15.95
N LEU A 156 -3.15 -2.43 -16.83
CA LEU A 156 -2.34 -3.64 -16.80
C LEU A 156 -0.86 -3.37 -17.09
N LEU A 157 -0.55 -2.55 -18.10
CA LEU A 157 0.83 -2.17 -18.44
C LEU A 157 1.47 -1.37 -17.30
N GLN A 158 0.73 -0.44 -16.71
CA GLN A 158 1.20 0.33 -15.56
C GLN A 158 1.49 -0.58 -14.36
N ALA A 159 0.58 -1.51 -14.02
CA ALA A 159 0.79 -2.47 -12.94
C ALA A 159 2.01 -3.36 -13.22
N ALA A 160 2.19 -3.84 -14.44
CA ALA A 160 3.33 -4.66 -14.84
C ALA A 160 4.65 -3.88 -14.72
N TYR A 161 4.68 -2.64 -15.18
CA TYR A 161 5.86 -1.76 -15.08
C TYR A 161 6.21 -1.49 -13.62
N ALA A 162 5.25 -1.00 -12.82
CA ALA A 162 5.46 -0.69 -11.41
C ALA A 162 5.92 -1.93 -10.62
N THR A 163 5.34 -3.10 -10.92
CA THR A 163 5.75 -4.38 -10.32
C THR A 163 7.20 -4.71 -10.64
N ARG A 164 7.59 -4.64 -11.91
CA ARG A 164 8.94 -4.99 -12.34
C ARG A 164 9.98 -4.07 -11.73
N GLU A 165 9.72 -2.77 -11.75
CA GLU A 165 10.62 -1.78 -11.15
C GLU A 165 10.71 -1.91 -9.63
N GLY A 166 9.57 -2.12 -8.94
CA GLY A 166 9.56 -2.35 -7.50
C GLY A 166 10.33 -3.62 -7.11
N LEU A 167 10.13 -4.73 -7.85
CA LEU A 167 10.85 -5.98 -7.58
C LEU A 167 12.37 -5.84 -7.79
N ARG A 168 12.80 -5.05 -8.77
CA ARG A 168 14.23 -4.76 -9.00
C ARG A 168 14.80 -3.88 -7.89
N ARG A 169 14.17 -2.75 -7.64
CA ARG A 169 14.68 -1.72 -6.74
C ARG A 169 14.58 -2.11 -5.27
N ASP A 170 13.42 -2.64 -4.86
CA ASP A 170 13.06 -2.80 -3.44
C ASP A 170 13.27 -4.24 -2.95
N PHE A 171 13.22 -5.22 -3.87
CA PHE A 171 13.42 -6.65 -3.53
C PHE A 171 14.74 -7.23 -4.08
N GLY A 172 15.53 -6.47 -4.84
CA GLY A 172 16.81 -6.91 -5.39
C GLY A 172 16.70 -8.03 -6.44
N ILE A 173 15.53 -8.21 -7.06
CA ILE A 173 15.29 -9.24 -8.07
C ILE A 173 15.65 -8.65 -9.43
N ALA A 174 16.83 -8.94 -9.96
CA ALA A 174 17.33 -8.33 -11.20
C ALA A 174 16.44 -8.63 -12.41
N GLU A 175 15.94 -9.86 -12.52
CA GLU A 175 15.07 -10.29 -13.63
C GLU A 175 13.75 -10.85 -13.08
N PRO A 176 12.79 -9.99 -12.72
CA PRO A 176 11.51 -10.43 -12.20
C PRO A 176 10.69 -11.16 -13.27
N ARG A 177 10.21 -12.36 -12.93
CA ARG A 177 9.26 -13.10 -13.76
C ARG A 177 7.85 -12.77 -13.28
N LEU A 178 7.03 -12.23 -14.17
CA LEU A 178 5.65 -11.86 -13.90
C LEU A 178 4.70 -12.83 -14.61
N ALA A 179 3.65 -13.22 -13.93
CA ALA A 179 2.54 -13.97 -14.49
C ALA A 179 1.25 -13.16 -14.37
N LEU A 180 0.47 -13.07 -15.44
CA LEU A 180 -0.84 -12.45 -15.44
C LEU A 180 -1.90 -13.51 -15.15
N CYS A 181 -2.74 -13.27 -14.14
CA CYS A 181 -3.93 -14.09 -13.90
C CYS A 181 -5.03 -13.72 -14.89
N ALA A 182 -5.78 -14.70 -15.32
CA ALA A 182 -6.98 -14.52 -16.14
C ALA A 182 -8.07 -13.78 -15.36
N LEU A 183 -8.90 -13.05 -16.10
CA LEU A 183 -10.10 -12.40 -15.57
C LEU A 183 -11.23 -13.41 -15.38
N ASN A 184 -11.43 -14.28 -16.36
CA ASN A 184 -12.52 -15.24 -16.39
C ASN A 184 -12.09 -16.62 -15.88
N PRO A 185 -13.01 -17.46 -15.39
CA PRO A 185 -12.73 -18.85 -15.06
C PRO A 185 -12.09 -19.59 -16.24
N HIS A 186 -11.08 -20.40 -15.95
CA HIS A 186 -10.36 -21.21 -16.94
C HIS A 186 -9.75 -20.40 -18.11
N ALA A 187 -9.44 -19.09 -17.86
CA ALA A 187 -8.97 -18.16 -18.88
C ALA A 187 -9.94 -18.05 -20.09
N GLY A 188 -11.23 -17.89 -19.78
CA GLY A 188 -12.29 -17.71 -20.77
C GLY A 188 -12.87 -19.01 -21.35
N ASP A 189 -12.23 -20.17 -21.18
CA ASP A 189 -12.67 -21.48 -21.70
C ASP A 189 -13.09 -21.40 -23.20
N SER A 190 -12.16 -20.95 -24.04
CA SER A 190 -12.40 -20.71 -25.46
C SER A 190 -13.56 -19.75 -25.78
N GLY A 191 -13.70 -18.72 -24.97
CA GLY A 191 -14.72 -17.67 -25.13
C GLY A 191 -16.07 -17.98 -24.47
N ARG A 192 -16.21 -19.12 -23.81
CA ARG A 192 -17.46 -19.53 -23.13
C ARG A 192 -17.85 -18.60 -21.99
N PHE A 193 -16.86 -18.04 -21.26
CA PHE A 193 -17.06 -17.18 -20.11
C PHE A 193 -16.74 -15.70 -20.41
N GLY A 194 -16.40 -15.35 -21.63
CA GLY A 194 -16.00 -14.03 -22.08
C GLY A 194 -14.76 -14.08 -22.94
N HIS A 195 -14.47 -12.96 -23.63
CA HIS A 195 -13.34 -12.85 -24.56
C HIS A 195 -12.23 -11.94 -24.02
N GLU A 196 -12.36 -11.38 -22.83
CA GLU A 196 -11.41 -10.42 -22.26
C GLU A 196 -10.01 -11.01 -22.09
N ASP A 197 -9.94 -12.32 -21.79
CA ASP A 197 -8.66 -13.00 -21.64
C ASP A 197 -7.91 -13.11 -22.97
N ASP A 198 -8.62 -13.39 -24.08
CA ASP A 198 -8.03 -13.50 -25.41
C ASP A 198 -7.83 -12.13 -26.08
N ASP A 199 -8.81 -11.22 -25.95
CA ASP A 199 -8.84 -9.95 -26.70
C ASP A 199 -8.02 -8.86 -26.03
N LEU A 200 -7.87 -8.90 -24.69
CA LEU A 200 -7.18 -7.90 -23.91
C LEU A 200 -5.97 -8.46 -23.15
N LEU A 201 -6.16 -9.46 -22.29
CA LEU A 201 -5.12 -9.89 -21.35
C LEU A 201 -3.95 -10.58 -22.07
N ALA A 202 -4.21 -11.47 -23.01
CA ALA A 202 -3.16 -12.17 -23.76
C ALA A 202 -2.30 -11.21 -24.62
N PRO A 203 -2.85 -10.24 -25.35
CA PRO A 203 -2.05 -9.21 -26.02
C PRO A 203 -1.18 -8.40 -25.05
N VAL A 204 -1.74 -7.95 -23.93
CA VAL A 204 -0.99 -7.17 -22.93
C VAL A 204 0.11 -8.00 -22.27
N ALA A 205 -0.15 -9.27 -21.98
CA ALA A 205 0.87 -10.17 -21.43
C ALA A 205 2.08 -10.29 -22.37
N ARG A 206 1.83 -10.49 -23.67
CA ARG A 206 2.89 -10.54 -24.69
C ARG A 206 3.67 -9.24 -24.79
N GLU A 207 2.95 -8.09 -24.84
CA GLU A 207 3.55 -6.77 -24.95
C GLU A 207 4.45 -6.44 -23.76
N SER A 208 3.99 -6.77 -22.55
CA SER A 208 4.72 -6.46 -21.31
C SER A 208 5.74 -7.54 -20.91
N GLY A 209 5.84 -8.65 -21.64
CA GLY A 209 6.72 -9.77 -21.30
C GLY A 209 6.27 -10.52 -20.03
N MET A 210 4.98 -10.50 -19.72
CA MET A 210 4.38 -11.35 -18.69
C MET A 210 4.03 -12.72 -19.30
N ALA A 211 4.11 -13.76 -18.48
CA ALA A 211 3.54 -15.06 -18.83
C ALA A 211 2.03 -15.08 -18.55
N GLY A 212 1.27 -15.87 -19.32
CA GLY A 212 -0.19 -15.98 -19.16
C GLY A 212 -1.01 -15.34 -20.30
N PRO A 213 -2.31 -15.07 -20.10
CA PRO A 213 -3.06 -15.20 -18.84
C PRO A 213 -3.21 -16.65 -18.38
N TYR A 214 -3.04 -16.88 -17.08
CA TYR A 214 -3.25 -18.20 -16.47
C TYR A 214 -4.54 -18.23 -15.65
N PRO A 215 -5.28 -19.35 -15.63
CA PRO A 215 -6.42 -19.50 -14.76
C PRO A 215 -6.06 -19.21 -13.30
N ALA A 216 -6.76 -18.26 -12.69
CA ALA A 216 -6.45 -17.76 -11.34
C ALA A 216 -6.64 -18.82 -10.24
N ASP A 217 -7.50 -19.81 -10.49
CA ASP A 217 -7.78 -20.94 -9.60
C ASP A 217 -6.62 -21.96 -9.51
N THR A 218 -5.74 -21.98 -10.50
CA THR A 218 -4.66 -23.00 -10.59
C THR A 218 -3.25 -22.41 -10.57
N VAL A 219 -3.06 -21.15 -10.94
CA VAL A 219 -1.72 -20.56 -11.08
C VAL A 219 -0.93 -20.59 -9.77
N PHE A 220 -1.58 -20.33 -8.64
CA PHE A 220 -0.93 -20.28 -7.32
C PHE A 220 -0.43 -21.65 -6.80
N VAL A 221 -0.89 -22.74 -7.37
CA VAL A 221 -0.38 -24.08 -7.06
C VAL A 221 0.96 -24.33 -7.74
N ARG A 222 1.26 -23.59 -8.80
CA ARG A 222 2.46 -23.72 -9.65
C ARG A 222 3.49 -22.61 -9.44
N ALA A 223 3.14 -21.60 -8.63
CA ALA A 223 3.96 -20.42 -8.35
C ALA A 223 5.07 -20.67 -7.31
#